data_13fc4488b1983c0a564645e560835732
#
_entry.id   13fc4488b1983c0a564645e560835732
#
_cell.length_a   1.000
_cell.length_b   1.000
_cell.length_c   1.000
_cell.angle_alpha   90.00
_cell.angle_beta   90.00
_cell.angle_gamma   90.00
#
_symmetry.space_group_name_H-M   'P 1'
#
loop_
_entity.id
_entity.type
_entity.pdbx_description
1 polymer ?
#
loop_
_entity_poly.entity_id
_entity_poly.type
_entity_poly.pdbx_seq_one_letter_code
_entity_poly.pdbx_strand_id
1 'polypeptide(L)'
;MMPSTSLSRADTGPSAALARWRSHLQAKLGGPLDLPPLSPAAGAIAAMAADPDANTALLAEHVQRDPTIAANVLRVANSAAFAPQVPILSLQQAISWLGMSEILSISVSVWVRAQVFSVRGHEKLLSAFWHESVATACWAREIARQSRTSVELAHLCGLLQRIGRPVVVSLLADIASGESSRLTSVERARLVEEFERRAGLALAAAWTLPEPVVATIARRGTTDPSGDWSLQLRQVRLAELLAARMLEQSLDASATEQLAQALDALNIYPEQFAALEARADAVQAALSALV
;
A
#
# COMPACT_ATOMS: atom_id res chain seq x y z
N MET A 1 38.46 -30.17 36.57
CA MET A 1 38.21 -28.75 36.88
C MET A 1 38.24 -28.01 35.54
N MET A 2 37.08 -27.90 34.87
CA MET A 2 36.92 -27.27 33.57
C MET A 2 36.30 -25.90 33.78
N PRO A 3 36.79 -24.82 33.20
CA PRO A 3 36.17 -23.48 33.34
C PRO A 3 34.93 -23.37 32.46
N SER A 4 33.84 -22.99 33.09
CA SER A 4 32.56 -22.64 32.45
C SER A 4 32.75 -21.34 31.65
N THR A 5 32.72 -21.43 30.35
CA THR A 5 32.68 -20.25 29.48
C THR A 5 31.24 -19.71 29.50
N SER A 6 30.98 -18.70 30.29
CA SER A 6 29.76 -17.92 30.27
C SER A 6 29.68 -17.16 28.93
N LEU A 7 28.79 -17.60 28.05
CA LEU A 7 28.37 -16.82 26.90
C LEU A 7 27.63 -15.58 27.41
N SER A 8 28.36 -14.48 27.46
CA SER A 8 27.81 -13.13 27.66
C SER A 8 26.77 -12.88 26.59
N ARG A 9 25.48 -12.78 26.99
CA ARG A 9 24.44 -12.15 26.18
C ARG A 9 24.91 -10.72 25.93
N ALA A 10 25.39 -10.48 24.72
CA ALA A 10 25.67 -9.12 24.26
C ALA A 10 24.38 -8.31 24.35
N ASP A 11 24.42 -7.36 25.25
CA ASP A 11 23.41 -6.30 25.46
C ASP A 11 23.37 -5.49 24.14
N THR A 12 22.40 -5.78 23.29
CA THR A 12 22.22 -5.10 22.01
C THR A 12 21.39 -3.83 22.20
N GLY A 13 21.92 -2.89 22.95
CA GLY A 13 21.50 -1.50 22.88
C GLY A 13 21.64 -0.99 21.43
N PRO A 14 20.84 -0.01 20.98
CA PRO A 14 20.96 0.51 19.63
C PRO A 14 22.38 1.00 19.40
N SER A 15 22.99 0.56 18.27
CA SER A 15 24.34 1.00 17.93
C SER A 15 24.37 2.54 17.86
N ALA A 16 25.49 3.18 18.21
CA ALA A 16 25.63 4.63 18.11
C ALA A 16 25.35 5.12 16.68
N ALA A 17 25.58 4.28 15.69
CA ALA A 17 25.20 4.52 14.30
C ALA A 17 23.67 4.60 14.14
N LEU A 18 22.93 3.61 14.63
CA LEU A 18 21.46 3.58 14.56
C LEU A 18 20.82 4.81 15.24
N ALA A 19 21.38 5.23 16.37
CA ALA A 19 20.91 6.43 17.08
C ALA A 19 21.09 7.70 16.23
N ARG A 20 22.24 7.86 15.54
CA ARG A 20 22.46 8.99 14.62
C ARG A 20 21.48 8.99 13.44
N TRP A 21 21.31 7.86 12.79
CA TRP A 21 20.36 7.70 11.67
C TRP A 21 18.92 8.03 12.10
N ARG A 22 18.51 7.57 13.29
CA ARG A 22 17.22 7.92 13.87
C ARG A 22 17.07 9.42 14.07
N SER A 23 18.08 10.08 14.62
CA SER A 23 18.08 11.52 14.85
C SER A 23 17.98 12.31 13.53
N HIS A 24 18.70 11.90 12.49
CA HIS A 24 18.60 12.52 11.16
C HIS A 24 17.22 12.35 10.54
N LEU A 25 16.61 11.16 10.63
CA LEU A 25 15.24 10.93 10.19
C LEU A 25 14.23 11.79 10.94
N GLN A 26 14.38 11.91 12.26
CA GLN A 26 13.53 12.76 13.08
C GLN A 26 13.63 14.23 12.66
N ALA A 27 14.84 14.71 12.42
CA ALA A 27 15.08 16.08 11.97
C ALA A 27 14.47 16.33 10.57
N LYS A 28 14.71 15.41 9.62
CA LYS A 28 14.12 15.49 8.27
C LYS A 28 12.58 15.49 8.31
N LEU A 29 11.97 14.58 9.06
CA LEU A 29 10.51 14.49 9.21
C LEU A 29 9.91 15.62 10.08
N GLY A 30 10.71 16.42 10.75
CA GLY A 30 10.30 17.60 11.50
C GLY A 30 10.38 18.90 10.71
N GLY A 31 11.01 18.88 9.55
CA GLY A 31 11.19 20.02 8.64
C GLY A 31 10.37 19.91 7.36
N PRO A 32 10.56 20.83 6.43
CA PRO A 32 9.99 20.71 5.10
C PRO A 32 10.57 19.47 4.41
N LEU A 33 9.67 18.60 3.94
CA LEU A 33 10.04 17.41 3.18
C LEU A 33 10.03 17.72 1.70
N ASP A 34 11.09 17.35 1.01
CA ASP A 34 11.12 17.31 -0.45
C ASP A 34 10.38 16.04 -0.91
N LEU A 35 9.06 16.16 -0.97
CA LEU A 35 8.18 15.07 -1.38
C LEU A 35 7.83 15.22 -2.86
N PRO A 36 7.69 14.11 -3.60
CA PRO A 36 7.27 14.20 -4.99
C PRO A 36 5.91 14.91 -5.07
N PRO A 37 5.76 15.89 -5.99
CA PRO A 37 4.52 16.64 -6.12
C PRO A 37 3.40 15.76 -6.64
N LEU A 38 2.19 15.93 -6.10
CA LEU A 38 0.99 15.32 -6.64
C LEU A 38 0.66 15.97 -7.99
N SER A 39 0.58 15.17 -9.07
CA SER A 39 0.09 15.71 -10.32
C SER A 39 -1.40 16.10 -10.20
N PRO A 40 -1.88 17.15 -10.86
CA PRO A 40 -3.29 17.53 -10.81
C PRO A 40 -4.24 16.38 -11.19
N ALA A 41 -3.86 15.57 -12.18
CA ALA A 41 -4.62 14.40 -12.59
C ALA A 41 -4.73 13.36 -11.46
N ALA A 42 -3.62 13.06 -10.80
CA ALA A 42 -3.61 12.07 -9.71
C ALA A 42 -4.38 12.56 -8.48
N GLY A 43 -4.28 13.85 -8.14
CA GLY A 43 -5.08 14.46 -7.07
C GLY A 43 -6.59 14.37 -7.35
N ALA A 44 -7.00 14.67 -8.57
CA ALA A 44 -8.38 14.53 -9.00
C ALA A 44 -8.84 13.06 -8.92
N ILE A 45 -8.05 12.12 -9.42
CA ILE A 45 -8.33 10.68 -9.38
C ILE A 45 -8.48 10.19 -7.93
N ALA A 46 -7.57 10.59 -7.02
CA ALA A 46 -7.64 10.21 -5.61
C ALA A 46 -8.88 10.79 -4.90
N ALA A 47 -9.22 12.04 -5.19
CA ALA A 47 -10.44 12.67 -4.66
C ALA A 47 -11.71 11.96 -5.17
N MET A 48 -11.77 11.63 -6.46
CA MET A 48 -12.90 10.91 -7.07
C MET A 48 -13.06 9.50 -6.51
N ALA A 49 -11.97 8.81 -6.15
CA ALA A 49 -12.04 7.48 -5.52
C ALA A 49 -12.73 7.51 -4.14
N ALA A 50 -12.69 8.65 -3.46
CA ALA A 50 -13.32 8.83 -2.16
C ALA A 50 -14.74 9.43 -2.24
N ASP A 51 -15.18 9.89 -3.40
CA ASP A 51 -16.48 10.52 -3.63
C ASP A 51 -17.47 9.53 -4.26
N PRO A 52 -18.52 9.09 -3.55
CA PRO A 52 -19.55 8.20 -4.09
C PRO A 52 -20.31 8.77 -5.29
N ASP A 53 -20.40 10.10 -5.38
CA ASP A 53 -21.13 10.83 -6.41
C ASP A 53 -20.21 11.33 -7.55
N ALA A 54 -18.96 10.86 -7.59
CA ALA A 54 -17.96 11.29 -8.55
C ALA A 54 -18.43 11.11 -10.00
N ASN A 55 -18.23 12.16 -10.81
CA ASN A 55 -18.58 12.13 -12.23
C ASN A 55 -17.53 11.32 -13.02
N THR A 56 -17.92 10.12 -13.43
CA THR A 56 -17.08 9.17 -14.19
C THR A 56 -16.59 9.72 -15.52
N ALA A 57 -17.30 10.67 -16.15
CA ALA A 57 -16.84 11.30 -17.40
C ALA A 57 -15.60 12.17 -17.18
N LEU A 58 -15.53 12.87 -16.04
CA LEU A 58 -14.34 13.65 -15.66
C LEU A 58 -13.12 12.76 -15.43
N LEU A 59 -13.32 11.56 -14.86
CA LEU A 59 -12.22 10.60 -14.69
C LEU A 59 -11.60 10.21 -16.03
N ALA A 60 -12.43 9.86 -17.01
CA ALA A 60 -11.96 9.51 -18.34
C ALA A 60 -11.13 10.65 -18.96
N GLU A 61 -11.55 11.88 -18.78
CA GLU A 61 -10.82 13.07 -19.23
C GLU A 61 -9.45 13.22 -18.53
N HIS A 62 -9.39 13.05 -17.21
CA HIS A 62 -8.13 13.09 -16.47
C HIS A 62 -7.16 11.98 -16.89
N VAL A 63 -7.64 10.76 -17.07
CA VAL A 63 -6.82 9.63 -17.56
C VAL A 63 -6.32 9.87 -18.98
N GLN A 64 -7.14 10.44 -19.86
CA GLN A 64 -6.76 10.77 -21.25
C GLN A 64 -5.66 11.85 -21.32
N ARG A 65 -5.64 12.78 -20.37
CA ARG A 65 -4.64 13.86 -20.31
C ARG A 65 -3.25 13.40 -19.87
N ASP A 66 -3.14 12.22 -19.26
CA ASP A 66 -1.86 11.64 -18.84
C ASP A 66 -1.53 10.42 -19.72
N PRO A 67 -0.61 10.56 -20.72
CA PRO A 67 -0.25 9.47 -21.62
C PRO A 67 0.32 8.25 -20.89
N THR A 68 0.99 8.44 -19.75
CA THR A 68 1.58 7.35 -18.97
C THR A 68 0.49 6.53 -18.31
N ILE A 69 -0.49 7.19 -17.71
CA ILE A 69 -1.65 6.51 -17.10
C ILE A 69 -2.45 5.80 -18.21
N ALA A 70 -2.75 6.48 -19.31
CA ALA A 70 -3.52 5.90 -20.42
C ALA A 70 -2.86 4.65 -21.02
N ALA A 71 -1.55 4.70 -21.28
CA ALA A 71 -0.79 3.56 -21.80
C ALA A 71 -0.79 2.38 -20.83
N ASN A 72 -0.62 2.63 -19.52
CA ASN A 72 -0.65 1.56 -18.52
C ASN A 72 -2.06 0.98 -18.32
N VAL A 73 -3.11 1.79 -18.38
CA VAL A 73 -4.50 1.31 -18.36
C VAL A 73 -4.72 0.34 -19.53
N LEU A 74 -4.31 0.70 -20.74
CA LEU A 74 -4.43 -0.18 -21.91
C LEU A 74 -3.59 -1.45 -21.75
N ARG A 75 -2.38 -1.36 -21.22
CA ARG A 75 -1.52 -2.52 -20.93
C ARG A 75 -2.21 -3.48 -19.95
N VAL A 76 -2.74 -2.96 -18.85
CA VAL A 76 -3.44 -3.76 -17.83
C VAL A 76 -4.72 -4.35 -18.39
N ALA A 77 -5.51 -3.57 -19.14
CA ALA A 77 -6.74 -4.04 -19.79
C ALA A 77 -6.51 -5.21 -20.75
N ASN A 78 -5.35 -5.24 -21.41
CA ASN A 78 -4.95 -6.33 -22.31
C ASN A 78 -4.17 -7.46 -21.63
N SER A 79 -4.00 -7.41 -20.31
CA SER A 79 -3.30 -8.46 -19.57
C SER A 79 -4.13 -9.75 -19.46
N ALA A 80 -3.46 -10.86 -19.13
CA ALA A 80 -4.12 -12.14 -18.89
C ALA A 80 -5.15 -12.09 -17.74
N ALA A 81 -5.04 -11.13 -16.83
CA ALA A 81 -5.98 -10.92 -15.72
C ALA A 81 -7.40 -10.58 -16.22
N PHE A 82 -7.48 -9.82 -17.32
CA PHE A 82 -8.76 -9.37 -17.90
C PHE A 82 -9.12 -10.07 -19.21
N ALA A 83 -8.16 -10.78 -19.81
CA ALA A 83 -8.28 -11.67 -20.96
C ALA A 83 -9.34 -11.24 -22.02
N PRO A 84 -9.21 -10.05 -22.62
CA PRO A 84 -10.16 -9.62 -23.64
C PRO A 84 -10.03 -10.53 -24.88
N GLN A 85 -11.17 -10.90 -25.47
CA GLN A 85 -11.18 -11.73 -26.69
C GLN A 85 -10.57 -11.00 -27.91
N VAL A 86 -10.64 -9.67 -27.91
CA VAL A 86 -10.07 -8.81 -28.95
C VAL A 86 -9.22 -7.74 -28.23
N PRO A 87 -8.03 -7.41 -28.77
CA PRO A 87 -7.19 -6.38 -28.16
C PRO A 87 -7.92 -5.05 -27.98
N ILE A 88 -7.80 -4.48 -26.79
CA ILE A 88 -8.35 -3.19 -26.43
C ILE A 88 -7.37 -2.11 -26.90
N LEU A 89 -7.81 -1.25 -27.81
CA LEU A 89 -6.96 -0.26 -28.48
C LEU A 89 -7.25 1.18 -28.04
N SER A 90 -8.34 1.41 -27.32
CA SER A 90 -8.71 2.74 -26.83
C SER A 90 -9.12 2.73 -25.37
N LEU A 91 -8.95 3.88 -24.71
CA LEU A 91 -9.40 4.05 -23.32
C LEU A 91 -10.91 3.85 -23.18
N GLN A 92 -11.68 4.26 -24.19
CA GLN A 92 -13.13 4.08 -24.17
C GLN A 92 -13.52 2.58 -24.22
N GLN A 93 -12.80 1.78 -25.00
CA GLN A 93 -12.97 0.32 -24.99
C GLN A 93 -12.55 -0.27 -23.63
N ALA A 94 -11.45 0.21 -23.04
CA ALA A 94 -11.01 -0.21 -21.71
C ALA A 94 -12.07 0.09 -20.64
N ILE A 95 -12.65 1.28 -20.65
CA ILE A 95 -13.74 1.68 -19.75
C ILE A 95 -14.96 0.79 -19.95
N SER A 96 -15.35 0.51 -21.19
CA SER A 96 -16.50 -0.35 -21.50
C SER A 96 -16.28 -1.81 -21.07
N TRP A 97 -15.04 -2.28 -21.11
CA TRP A 97 -14.68 -3.67 -20.76
C TRP A 97 -14.47 -3.84 -19.25
N LEU A 98 -13.68 -2.97 -18.63
CA LEU A 98 -13.28 -3.07 -17.24
C LEU A 98 -14.25 -2.38 -16.28
N GLY A 99 -14.98 -1.40 -16.77
CA GLY A 99 -15.72 -0.46 -15.93
C GLY A 99 -14.84 0.65 -15.36
N MET A 100 -15.48 1.73 -14.95
CA MET A 100 -14.80 2.94 -14.48
C MET A 100 -14.04 2.71 -13.17
N SER A 101 -14.60 1.92 -12.25
CA SER A 101 -13.97 1.57 -10.97
C SER A 101 -12.60 0.92 -11.15
N GLU A 102 -12.48 0.01 -12.12
CA GLU A 102 -11.21 -0.66 -12.42
C GLU A 102 -10.19 0.31 -13.02
N ILE A 103 -10.64 1.16 -13.96
CA ILE A 103 -9.77 2.19 -14.56
C ILE A 103 -9.20 3.13 -13.49
N LEU A 104 -10.02 3.53 -12.53
CA LEU A 104 -9.62 4.38 -11.41
C LEU A 104 -8.56 3.69 -10.55
N SER A 105 -8.80 2.43 -10.16
CA SER A 105 -7.88 1.62 -9.37
C SER A 105 -6.52 1.44 -10.06
N ILE A 106 -6.53 1.14 -11.36
CA ILE A 106 -5.32 1.02 -12.18
C ILE A 106 -4.57 2.36 -12.25
N SER A 107 -5.29 3.44 -12.52
CA SER A 107 -4.70 4.79 -12.68
C SER A 107 -3.98 5.25 -11.41
N VAL A 108 -4.62 5.08 -10.25
CA VAL A 108 -4.00 5.39 -8.95
C VAL A 108 -2.77 4.53 -8.72
N SER A 109 -2.87 3.23 -8.97
CA SER A 109 -1.75 2.29 -8.74
C SER A 109 -0.54 2.65 -9.59
N VAL A 110 -0.74 2.91 -10.88
CA VAL A 110 0.34 3.30 -11.81
C VAL A 110 1.03 4.58 -11.36
N TRP A 111 0.22 5.57 -10.99
CA TRP A 111 0.75 6.85 -10.57
C TRP A 111 1.54 6.74 -9.25
N VAL A 112 0.99 6.08 -8.22
CA VAL A 112 1.65 5.88 -6.92
C VAL A 112 3.00 5.17 -7.11
N ARG A 113 3.03 4.12 -7.93
CA ARG A 113 4.26 3.39 -8.24
C ARG A 113 5.35 4.30 -8.80
N ALA A 114 4.99 5.13 -9.77
CA ALA A 114 5.95 6.01 -10.45
C ALA A 114 6.53 7.08 -9.49
N GLN A 115 5.74 7.58 -8.55
CA GLN A 115 6.13 8.70 -7.70
C GLN A 115 7.00 8.30 -6.50
N VAL A 116 6.65 7.21 -5.82
CA VAL A 116 7.27 6.90 -4.51
C VAL A 116 8.02 5.57 -4.46
N PHE A 117 7.83 4.70 -5.44
CA PHE A 117 8.48 3.38 -5.45
C PHE A 117 9.72 3.31 -6.36
N SER A 118 10.40 4.44 -6.57
CA SER A 118 11.58 4.53 -7.42
C SER A 118 12.73 5.24 -6.69
N VAL A 119 13.53 4.46 -5.94
CA VAL A 119 14.75 4.95 -5.26
C VAL A 119 15.92 4.10 -5.71
N ARG A 120 16.92 4.74 -6.34
CA ARG A 120 18.10 4.07 -6.91
C ARG A 120 18.83 3.25 -5.82
N GLY A 121 19.15 1.99 -6.13
CA GLY A 121 19.86 1.06 -5.24
C GLY A 121 18.95 0.38 -4.20
N HIS A 122 17.63 0.64 -4.23
CA HIS A 122 16.66 0.05 -3.31
C HIS A 122 15.51 -0.63 -4.05
N GLU A 123 15.69 -0.92 -5.33
CA GLU A 123 14.65 -1.41 -6.26
C GLU A 123 13.98 -2.69 -5.75
N LYS A 124 14.78 -3.66 -5.25
CA LYS A 124 14.25 -4.93 -4.72
C LYS A 124 13.35 -4.72 -3.49
N LEU A 125 13.77 -3.86 -2.57
CA LEU A 125 13.01 -3.56 -1.35
C LEU A 125 11.71 -2.84 -1.69
N LEU A 126 11.79 -1.85 -2.58
CA LEU A 126 10.61 -1.10 -3.02
C LEU A 126 9.67 -1.95 -3.84
N SER A 127 10.18 -2.86 -4.67
CA SER A 127 9.35 -3.85 -5.37
C SER A 127 8.59 -4.75 -4.41
N ALA A 128 9.22 -5.23 -3.34
CA ALA A 128 8.54 -6.02 -2.31
C ALA A 128 7.43 -5.20 -1.63
N PHE A 129 7.71 -3.96 -1.24
CA PHE A 129 6.69 -3.07 -0.66
C PHE A 129 5.54 -2.79 -1.63
N TRP A 130 5.86 -2.63 -2.91
CA TRP A 130 4.85 -2.45 -3.95
C TRP A 130 3.94 -3.67 -4.07
N HIS A 131 4.50 -4.88 -4.12
CA HIS A 131 3.72 -6.13 -4.16
C HIS A 131 2.77 -6.23 -2.97
N GLU A 132 3.25 -5.96 -1.76
CA GLU A 132 2.41 -5.96 -0.55
C GLU A 132 1.26 -4.93 -0.66
N SER A 133 1.57 -3.71 -1.10
CA SER A 133 0.57 -2.64 -1.23
C SER A 133 -0.51 -2.99 -2.25
N VAL A 134 -0.12 -3.49 -3.43
CA VAL A 134 -1.08 -3.88 -4.48
C VAL A 134 -1.89 -5.10 -4.06
N ALA A 135 -1.26 -6.11 -3.46
CA ALA A 135 -1.96 -7.28 -2.95
C ALA A 135 -3.03 -6.89 -1.92
N THR A 136 -2.66 -6.01 -0.97
CA THR A 136 -3.61 -5.47 0.02
C THR A 136 -4.74 -4.70 -0.65
N ALA A 137 -4.45 -3.86 -1.63
CA ALA A 137 -5.46 -3.11 -2.37
C ALA A 137 -6.43 -4.03 -3.14
N CYS A 138 -5.92 -5.08 -3.80
CA CYS A 138 -6.75 -6.05 -4.51
C CYS A 138 -7.66 -6.83 -3.54
N TRP A 139 -7.15 -7.29 -2.40
CA TRP A 139 -7.97 -7.93 -1.38
C TRP A 139 -9.00 -6.98 -0.76
N ALA A 140 -8.62 -5.74 -0.47
CA ALA A 140 -9.54 -4.73 0.06
C ALA A 140 -10.75 -4.51 -0.87
N ARG A 141 -10.53 -4.54 -2.19
CA ARG A 141 -11.61 -4.47 -3.20
C ARG A 141 -12.56 -5.66 -3.12
N GLU A 142 -12.06 -6.87 -3.02
CA GLU A 142 -12.92 -8.07 -2.94
C GLU A 142 -13.74 -8.05 -1.64
N ILE A 143 -13.13 -7.66 -0.53
CA ILE A 143 -13.82 -7.47 0.75
C ILE A 143 -14.90 -6.40 0.63
N ALA A 144 -14.59 -5.26 0.01
CA ALA A 144 -15.55 -4.18 -0.19
C ALA A 144 -16.73 -4.60 -1.10
N ARG A 145 -16.48 -5.34 -2.18
CA ARG A 145 -17.54 -5.93 -3.03
C ARG A 145 -18.48 -6.80 -2.22
N GLN A 146 -17.94 -7.69 -1.40
CA GLN A 146 -18.73 -8.58 -0.56
C GLN A 146 -19.52 -7.82 0.51
N SER A 147 -18.92 -6.80 1.09
CA SER A 147 -19.54 -5.95 2.11
C SER A 147 -20.45 -4.85 1.52
N ARG A 148 -20.55 -4.75 0.19
CA ARG A 148 -21.33 -3.72 -0.53
C ARG A 148 -20.93 -2.30 -0.13
N THR A 149 -19.64 -2.03 -0.01
CA THR A 149 -19.06 -0.72 0.27
C THR A 149 -18.29 -0.19 -0.94
N SER A 150 -17.75 1.04 -0.87
CA SER A 150 -16.98 1.61 -1.98
C SER A 150 -15.71 0.79 -2.24
N VAL A 151 -15.65 0.20 -3.44
CA VAL A 151 -14.55 -0.61 -3.94
C VAL A 151 -13.32 0.25 -4.20
N GLU A 152 -13.55 1.45 -4.74
CA GLU A 152 -12.55 2.44 -5.09
C GLU A 152 -11.84 2.96 -3.83
N LEU A 153 -12.64 3.34 -2.82
CA LEU A 153 -12.10 3.80 -1.54
C LEU A 153 -11.32 2.69 -0.83
N ALA A 154 -11.84 1.47 -0.82
CA ALA A 154 -11.16 0.33 -0.22
C ALA A 154 -9.82 0.04 -0.92
N HIS A 155 -9.78 0.11 -2.26
CA HIS A 155 -8.54 -0.01 -3.03
C HIS A 155 -7.53 1.08 -2.64
N LEU A 156 -7.96 2.33 -2.62
CA LEU A 156 -7.12 3.47 -2.29
C LEU A 156 -6.54 3.36 -0.87
N CYS A 157 -7.38 3.01 0.11
CA CYS A 157 -6.95 2.79 1.49
C CYS A 157 -5.95 1.63 1.59
N GLY A 158 -6.24 0.50 0.94
CA GLY A 158 -5.35 -0.67 0.93
C GLY A 158 -3.99 -0.38 0.27
N LEU A 159 -3.99 0.38 -0.82
CA LEU A 159 -2.78 0.75 -1.56
C LEU A 159 -1.87 1.69 -0.76
N LEU A 160 -2.47 2.68 -0.08
CA LEU A 160 -1.75 3.79 0.54
C LEU A 160 -1.46 3.60 2.04
N GLN A 161 -2.03 2.58 2.68
CA GLN A 161 -1.93 2.37 4.13
C GLN A 161 -0.49 2.32 4.67
N ARG A 162 0.47 1.90 3.84
CA ARG A 162 1.91 1.82 4.18
C ARG A 162 2.78 2.69 3.27
N ILE A 163 2.22 3.71 2.67
CA ILE A 163 2.92 4.61 1.73
C ILE A 163 4.14 5.32 2.34
N GLY A 164 4.20 5.41 3.64
CA GLY A 164 5.36 5.96 4.34
C GLY A 164 6.63 5.10 4.23
N ARG A 165 6.53 3.79 3.97
CA ARG A 165 7.71 2.92 3.81
C ARG A 165 8.66 3.39 2.71
N PRO A 166 8.21 3.57 1.45
CA PRO A 166 9.10 4.08 0.40
C PRO A 166 9.59 5.49 0.69
N VAL A 167 8.80 6.34 1.35
CA VAL A 167 9.25 7.68 1.77
C VAL A 167 10.42 7.58 2.74
N VAL A 168 10.33 6.72 3.77
CA VAL A 168 11.46 6.51 4.71
C VAL A 168 12.68 5.96 3.99
N VAL A 169 12.52 5.03 3.05
CA VAL A 169 13.64 4.50 2.25
C VAL A 169 14.31 5.61 1.44
N SER A 170 13.54 6.53 0.84
CA SER A 170 14.08 7.69 0.13
C SER A 170 14.88 8.60 1.06
N LEU A 171 14.31 8.93 2.23
CA LEU A 171 15.00 9.76 3.23
C LEU A 171 16.29 9.10 3.75
N LEU A 172 16.29 7.77 3.93
CA LEU A 172 17.50 7.03 4.32
C LEU A 172 18.55 7.04 3.22
N ALA A 173 18.15 6.96 1.94
CA ALA A 173 19.08 7.07 0.82
C ALA A 173 19.73 8.45 0.76
N ASP A 174 18.96 9.52 1.00
CA ASP A 174 19.48 10.88 1.06
C ASP A 174 20.48 11.06 2.22
N ILE A 175 20.15 10.55 3.41
CA ILE A 175 21.03 10.62 4.58
C ILE A 175 22.32 9.84 4.31
N ALA A 176 22.24 8.69 3.61
CA ALA A 176 23.39 7.85 3.28
C ALA A 176 24.48 8.59 2.47
N SER A 177 24.10 9.61 1.73
CA SER A 177 25.05 10.41 0.94
C SER A 177 26.02 11.24 1.80
N GLY A 178 25.62 11.56 3.03
CA GLY A 178 26.42 12.33 4.00
C GLY A 178 26.96 11.53 5.19
N GLU A 179 26.60 10.25 5.30
CA GLU A 179 26.96 9.38 6.42
C GLU A 179 28.11 8.40 6.08
N SER A 180 29.09 8.30 6.96
CA SER A 180 30.18 7.32 6.83
C SER A 180 29.80 5.91 7.28
N SER A 181 28.75 5.78 8.11
CA SER A 181 28.29 4.48 8.62
C SER A 181 27.16 3.93 7.76
N ARG A 182 27.19 2.62 7.47
CA ARG A 182 26.12 1.94 6.74
C ARG A 182 25.18 1.21 7.69
N LEU A 183 23.88 1.28 7.40
CA LEU A 183 22.86 0.49 8.09
C LEU A 183 22.88 -0.96 7.59
N THR A 184 22.75 -1.89 8.51
CA THR A 184 22.40 -3.27 8.19
C THR A 184 20.95 -3.34 7.68
N SER A 185 20.58 -4.44 7.02
CA SER A 185 19.21 -4.68 6.58
C SER A 185 18.21 -4.67 7.75
N VAL A 186 18.59 -5.20 8.90
CA VAL A 186 17.78 -5.25 10.11
C VAL A 186 17.58 -3.85 10.71
N GLU A 187 18.64 -3.06 10.82
CA GLU A 187 18.54 -1.67 11.32
C GLU A 187 17.69 -0.81 10.40
N ARG A 188 17.84 -0.97 9.08
CA ARG A 188 16.99 -0.28 8.09
C ARG A 188 15.52 -0.65 8.26
N ALA A 189 15.20 -1.95 8.37
CA ALA A 189 13.84 -2.41 8.56
C ALA A 189 13.21 -1.81 9.82
N ARG A 190 13.96 -1.78 10.94
CA ARG A 190 13.51 -1.14 12.19
C ARG A 190 13.20 0.35 12.01
N LEU A 191 14.07 1.10 11.33
CA LEU A 191 13.83 2.52 11.08
C LEU A 191 12.62 2.73 10.15
N VAL A 192 12.46 1.90 9.13
CA VAL A 192 11.30 1.97 8.24
C VAL A 192 10.01 1.75 9.04
N GLU A 193 9.95 0.73 9.87
CA GLU A 193 8.78 0.42 10.70
C GLU A 193 8.49 1.54 11.73
N GLU A 194 9.54 2.06 12.38
CA GLU A 194 9.42 3.13 13.39
C GLU A 194 8.86 4.44 12.79
N PHE A 195 9.27 4.77 11.54
CA PHE A 195 8.96 6.07 10.94
C PHE A 195 7.89 6.02 9.84
N GLU A 196 7.47 4.84 9.37
CA GLU A 196 6.53 4.73 8.24
C GLU A 196 5.22 5.50 8.46
N ARG A 197 4.65 5.46 9.67
CA ARG A 197 3.40 6.16 9.96
C ARG A 197 3.57 7.68 9.85
N ARG A 198 4.61 8.22 10.45
CA ARG A 198 4.88 9.66 10.43
C ARG A 198 5.17 10.15 9.00
N ALA A 199 5.97 9.41 8.26
CA ALA A 199 6.29 9.71 6.87
C ALA A 199 5.04 9.61 5.96
N GLY A 200 4.21 8.60 6.17
CA GLY A 200 2.94 8.43 5.46
C GLY A 200 1.96 9.57 5.70
N LEU A 201 1.82 10.02 6.95
CA LEU A 201 0.98 11.16 7.28
C LEU A 201 1.50 12.48 6.71
N ALA A 202 2.83 12.67 6.70
CA ALA A 202 3.43 13.84 6.06
C ALA A 202 3.16 13.86 4.54
N LEU A 203 3.30 12.72 3.87
CA LEU A 203 2.96 12.60 2.45
C LEU A 203 1.46 12.81 2.22
N ALA A 204 0.60 12.22 3.04
CA ALA A 204 -0.84 12.37 2.93
C ALA A 204 -1.29 13.83 3.06
N ALA A 205 -0.68 14.59 3.96
CA ALA A 205 -0.91 16.01 4.11
C ALA A 205 -0.43 16.81 2.88
N ALA A 206 0.79 16.53 2.38
CA ALA A 206 1.34 17.18 1.19
C ALA A 206 0.50 16.91 -0.07
N TRP A 207 -0.08 15.73 -0.17
CA TRP A 207 -0.94 15.33 -1.29
C TRP A 207 -2.42 15.64 -1.08
N THR A 208 -2.80 16.19 0.06
CA THR A 208 -4.19 16.48 0.42
C THR A 208 -5.08 15.24 0.20
N LEU A 209 -4.61 14.08 0.70
CA LEU A 209 -5.34 12.83 0.53
C LEU A 209 -6.67 12.84 1.28
N PRO A 210 -7.68 12.10 0.80
CA PRO A 210 -8.97 11.98 1.45
C PRO A 210 -8.86 11.48 2.90
N GLU A 211 -9.74 11.97 3.76
CA GLU A 211 -9.75 11.65 5.19
C GLU A 211 -9.73 10.14 5.51
N PRO A 212 -10.51 9.27 4.80
CA PRO A 212 -10.45 7.82 5.04
C PRO A 212 -9.05 7.22 4.86
N VAL A 213 -8.28 7.73 3.88
CA VAL A 213 -6.90 7.29 3.63
C VAL A 213 -5.99 7.76 4.76
N VAL A 214 -6.14 9.03 5.19
CA VAL A 214 -5.39 9.58 6.33
C VAL A 214 -5.69 8.78 7.59
N ALA A 215 -6.96 8.48 7.87
CA ALA A 215 -7.40 7.66 9.00
C ALA A 215 -6.78 6.25 8.94
N THR A 216 -6.72 5.64 7.76
CA THR A 216 -6.13 4.32 7.56
C THR A 216 -4.63 4.33 7.88
N ILE A 217 -3.88 5.32 7.40
CA ILE A 217 -2.44 5.48 7.72
C ILE A 217 -2.24 5.74 9.21
N ALA A 218 -3.02 6.64 9.80
CA ALA A 218 -2.87 7.07 11.20
C ALA A 218 -3.17 5.95 12.19
N ARG A 219 -4.21 5.15 11.91
CA ARG A 219 -4.78 4.16 12.84
C ARG A 219 -4.44 2.71 12.49
N ARG A 220 -3.54 2.52 11.52
CA ARG A 220 -3.05 1.19 11.15
C ARG A 220 -2.50 0.45 12.38
N GLY A 221 -2.87 -0.83 12.52
CA GLY A 221 -2.46 -1.67 13.64
C GLY A 221 -3.27 -1.47 14.93
N THR A 222 -4.31 -0.62 14.92
CA THR A 222 -5.24 -0.52 16.04
C THR A 222 -6.11 -1.77 16.09
N THR A 223 -6.18 -2.41 17.25
CA THR A 223 -6.89 -3.69 17.44
C THR A 223 -8.41 -3.55 17.34
N ASP A 224 -8.96 -2.47 17.83
CA ASP A 224 -10.40 -2.18 17.77
C ASP A 224 -10.63 -0.74 17.30
N PRO A 225 -10.68 -0.51 15.99
CA PRO A 225 -10.99 0.81 15.47
C PRO A 225 -12.44 1.17 15.75
N SER A 226 -12.66 2.26 16.49
CA SER A 226 -13.97 2.85 16.76
C SER A 226 -14.09 4.21 16.07
N GLY A 227 -15.32 4.72 15.91
CA GLY A 227 -15.62 5.99 15.27
C GLY A 227 -15.59 5.94 13.75
N ASP A 228 -15.47 7.12 13.14
CA ASP A 228 -15.48 7.28 11.69
C ASP A 228 -14.41 6.43 10.99
N TRP A 229 -14.76 5.90 9.83
CA TRP A 229 -13.90 5.03 9.00
C TRP A 229 -13.51 3.69 9.63
N SER A 230 -14.15 3.30 10.75
CA SER A 230 -13.85 2.02 11.42
C SER A 230 -14.04 0.82 10.50
N LEU A 231 -15.06 0.83 9.64
CA LEU A 231 -15.31 -0.23 8.66
C LEU A 231 -14.15 -0.36 7.66
N GLN A 232 -13.69 0.76 7.09
CA GLN A 232 -12.56 0.79 6.15
C GLN A 232 -11.28 0.26 6.80
N LEU A 233 -11.02 0.64 8.05
CA LEU A 233 -9.87 0.17 8.82
C LEU A 233 -9.90 -1.35 9.03
N ARG A 234 -11.08 -1.91 9.37
CA ARG A 234 -11.26 -3.37 9.52
C ARG A 234 -11.11 -4.09 8.19
N GLN A 235 -11.65 -3.54 7.10
CA GLN A 235 -11.50 -4.10 5.75
C GLN A 235 -10.05 -4.13 5.31
N VAL A 236 -9.31 -3.03 5.50
CA VAL A 236 -7.87 -2.97 5.17
C VAL A 236 -7.06 -3.93 6.04
N ARG A 237 -7.40 -4.07 7.33
CA ARG A 237 -6.74 -5.03 8.22
C ARG A 237 -6.92 -6.48 7.76
N LEU A 238 -8.13 -6.88 7.39
CA LEU A 238 -8.38 -8.21 6.80
C LEU A 238 -7.62 -8.38 5.50
N ALA A 239 -7.62 -7.35 4.64
CA ALA A 239 -6.90 -7.37 3.37
C ALA A 239 -5.38 -7.53 3.53
N GLU A 240 -4.76 -6.89 4.54
CA GLU A 240 -3.35 -7.10 4.89
C GLU A 240 -3.04 -8.56 5.23
N LEU A 241 -3.89 -9.19 6.04
CA LEU A 241 -3.71 -10.57 6.46
C LEU A 241 -3.85 -11.55 5.29
N LEU A 242 -4.83 -11.32 4.41
CA LEU A 242 -5.01 -12.13 3.21
C LEU A 242 -3.88 -11.92 2.19
N ALA A 243 -3.39 -10.69 2.04
CA ALA A 243 -2.24 -10.38 1.19
C ALA A 243 -0.96 -11.05 1.72
N ALA A 244 -0.69 -10.99 3.02
CA ALA A 244 0.45 -11.65 3.64
C ALA A 244 0.41 -13.17 3.42
N ARG A 245 -0.77 -13.79 3.58
CA ARG A 245 -0.99 -15.22 3.32
C ARG A 245 -0.74 -15.57 1.84
N MET A 246 -1.26 -14.76 0.92
CA MET A 246 -1.09 -14.97 -0.52
C MET A 246 0.37 -14.84 -0.96
N LEU A 247 1.13 -13.92 -0.35
CA LEU A 247 2.55 -13.69 -0.64
C LEU A 247 3.49 -14.64 0.13
N GLU A 248 2.94 -15.69 0.75
CA GLU A 248 3.68 -16.70 1.52
C GLU A 248 4.58 -16.10 2.62
N GLN A 249 4.24 -14.92 3.11
CA GLN A 249 4.86 -14.38 4.29
C GLN A 249 4.52 -15.29 5.47
N SER A 250 5.53 -15.73 6.24
CA SER A 250 5.33 -16.68 7.33
C SER A 250 4.27 -16.19 8.30
N LEU A 251 3.11 -16.83 8.28
CA LEU A 251 2.06 -16.61 9.26
C LEU A 251 2.43 -17.46 10.48
N ASP A 252 2.77 -16.81 11.58
CA ASP A 252 2.89 -17.46 12.88
C ASP A 252 1.50 -17.80 13.47
N ALA A 253 1.47 -18.49 14.59
CA ALA A 253 0.21 -18.82 15.27
C ALA A 253 -0.62 -17.56 15.62
N SER A 254 0.04 -16.43 15.86
CA SER A 254 -0.57 -15.12 16.10
C SER A 254 -1.34 -14.60 14.87
N ALA A 255 -0.83 -14.83 13.66
CA ALA A 255 -1.51 -14.37 12.44
C ALA A 255 -2.82 -15.11 12.16
N THR A 256 -2.91 -16.41 12.53
CA THR A 256 -4.17 -17.17 12.43
C THR A 256 -5.22 -16.61 13.39
N GLU A 257 -4.83 -16.28 14.61
CA GLU A 257 -5.73 -15.64 15.58
C GLU A 257 -6.17 -14.26 15.12
N GLN A 258 -5.23 -13.44 14.59
CA GLN A 258 -5.54 -12.14 14.04
C GLN A 258 -6.49 -12.21 12.84
N LEU A 259 -6.38 -13.23 11.99
CA LEU A 259 -7.30 -13.46 10.88
C LEU A 259 -8.71 -13.77 11.40
N ALA A 260 -8.83 -14.66 12.39
CA ALA A 260 -10.13 -14.97 13.00
C ALA A 260 -10.78 -13.71 13.62
N GLN A 261 -10.01 -12.91 14.36
CA GLN A 261 -10.47 -11.64 14.93
C GLN A 261 -10.90 -10.63 13.84
N ALA A 262 -10.16 -10.56 12.73
CA ALA A 262 -10.51 -9.65 11.64
C ALA A 262 -11.80 -10.06 10.91
N LEU A 263 -12.02 -11.35 10.73
CA LEU A 263 -13.27 -11.90 10.18
C LEU A 263 -14.47 -11.62 11.08
N ASP A 264 -14.33 -11.86 12.38
CA ASP A 264 -15.35 -11.58 13.39
C ASP A 264 -15.71 -10.09 13.44
N ALA A 265 -14.70 -9.21 13.44
CA ALA A 265 -14.89 -7.77 13.44
C ALA A 265 -15.67 -7.21 12.24
N LEU A 266 -15.72 -7.96 11.13
CA LEU A 266 -16.47 -7.64 9.92
C LEU A 266 -17.76 -8.45 9.79
N ASN A 267 -18.08 -9.32 10.76
CA ASN A 267 -19.19 -10.29 10.70
C ASN A 267 -19.14 -11.16 9.43
N ILE A 268 -17.94 -11.60 9.04
CA ILE A 268 -17.74 -12.50 7.90
C ILE A 268 -17.82 -13.93 8.39
N TYR A 269 -18.90 -14.62 8.01
CA TYR A 269 -19.13 -16.01 8.35
C TYR A 269 -18.32 -16.97 7.45
N PRO A 270 -18.16 -18.27 7.87
CA PRO A 270 -17.33 -19.23 7.14
C PRO A 270 -17.67 -19.37 5.64
N GLU A 271 -18.93 -19.34 5.25
CA GLU A 271 -19.36 -19.41 3.85
C GLU A 271 -18.93 -18.18 3.05
N GLN A 272 -19.01 -17.00 3.67
CA GLN A 272 -18.58 -15.75 3.07
C GLN A 272 -17.06 -15.71 2.96
N PHE A 273 -16.34 -16.23 3.95
CA PHE A 273 -14.89 -16.34 3.89
C PHE A 273 -14.44 -17.30 2.80
N ALA A 274 -15.09 -18.47 2.65
CA ALA A 274 -14.82 -19.40 1.54
C ALA A 274 -15.05 -18.74 0.17
N ALA A 275 -16.08 -17.89 0.04
CA ALA A 275 -16.31 -17.12 -1.17
C ALA A 275 -15.20 -16.08 -1.45
N LEU A 276 -14.63 -15.46 -0.41
CA LEU A 276 -13.44 -14.60 -0.56
C LEU A 276 -12.21 -15.41 -0.97
N GLU A 277 -11.96 -16.56 -0.35
CA GLU A 277 -10.82 -17.41 -0.70
C GLU A 277 -10.89 -17.88 -2.15
N ALA A 278 -12.08 -18.16 -2.67
CA ALA A 278 -12.29 -18.50 -4.08
C ALA A 278 -11.92 -17.37 -5.05
N ARG A 279 -11.71 -16.14 -4.57
CA ARG A 279 -11.23 -14.99 -5.38
C ARG A 279 -9.70 -14.91 -5.46
N ALA A 280 -8.96 -15.78 -4.77
CA ALA A 280 -7.49 -15.71 -4.68
C ALA A 280 -6.81 -15.68 -6.07
N ASP A 281 -7.26 -16.54 -7.01
CA ASP A 281 -6.69 -16.57 -8.37
C ASP A 281 -6.93 -15.25 -9.11
N ALA A 282 -8.12 -14.67 -8.98
CA ALA A 282 -8.44 -13.38 -9.59
C ALA A 282 -7.62 -12.24 -8.97
N VAL A 283 -7.41 -12.26 -7.66
CA VAL A 283 -6.55 -11.30 -6.94
C VAL A 283 -5.09 -11.47 -7.40
N GLN A 284 -4.59 -12.70 -7.52
CA GLN A 284 -3.24 -12.98 -8.01
C GLN A 284 -3.05 -12.50 -9.45
N ALA A 285 -4.04 -12.69 -10.32
CA ALA A 285 -4.01 -12.21 -11.69
C ALA A 285 -3.97 -10.67 -11.73
N ALA A 286 -4.82 -9.99 -10.94
CA ALA A 286 -4.84 -8.53 -10.84
C ALA A 286 -3.51 -7.97 -10.30
N LEU A 287 -2.93 -8.61 -9.26
CA LEU A 287 -1.61 -8.28 -8.75
C LEU A 287 -0.57 -8.36 -9.87
N SER A 288 -0.52 -9.48 -10.59
CA SER A 288 0.45 -9.69 -11.68
C SER A 288 0.32 -8.68 -12.81
N ALA A 289 -0.87 -8.13 -13.05
CA ALA A 289 -1.10 -7.11 -14.05
C ALA A 289 -0.59 -5.72 -13.64
N LEU A 290 -0.52 -5.43 -12.33
CA LEU A 290 -0.14 -4.13 -11.77
C LEU A 290 1.34 -4.06 -11.34
N VAL A 291 2.01 -5.19 -11.22
CA VAL A 291 3.41 -5.30 -10.79
C VAL A 291 4.34 -5.48 -11.98
#